data_19cda3191e977783a722a62ce70fe7ed
#
_entry.id   19cda3191e977783a722a62ce70fe7ed
#
_cell.length_a   1.000
_cell.length_b   1.000
_cell.length_c   1.000
_cell.angle_alpha   90.00
_cell.angle_beta   90.00
_cell.angle_gamma   90.00
#
_symmetry.space_group_name_H-M   'P 1'
#
loop_
_entity.id
_entity.type
_entity.pdbx_description
1 polymer ?
#
loop_
_entity_poly.entity_id
_entity_poly.type
_entity_poly.pdbx_seq_one_letter_code
_entity_poly.pdbx_strand_id
1 'polypeptide(L)'
;MNRQEFFSQIFLKNVSSFKQLNVANPTTTLKKYKGKWDEAAVTHFLKRTMFGAKQNDIAYFKNMSLKKTVQEILQPAPSITSAPLNNYNDDKFTDPDVQMASTWVNVTNFNGMSNGRRRNSYKQWWMGNMINQNRSITEKMVLFWHNHFSTETNVVDNSVYSYRHNLLLRKFVLGNFKEFVKAVTVDLCMLRYLNGYASTKKAPDENYGRELQELFTVGKGPGSQYTEADVKAAARVLTGYKIDNKTLTVSFDPSRHDDSDKQFSAFYANTLIKGRKGQAGGGELDELLNMIFAQEEMSKFICRKLYRFFVFYSIDANTEQNIIAPLAKIFRKNNFEIQSVLKVLFSSRHFFDKSLRGTMIKSPVDFTVGLVREYNINFPEQPDYLANYSMWEFVRSQAAAMQQNIGDPPNVAGWQAYYQQPQYYKLWINSDTLPKRDQYSDRFCANGFATKDKKTIDIDVIEFASSFPHPEDPDALVNDSIAFLYTVDVTAAEKNYIKSNLLLSNLQGMEANHYWTNAWNNLKDKPTDLINKKLVTNKLKGLYKYLMNRPEYQVY
;
A
#
# COMPACT_ATOMS: atom_id res chain seq x y z
N MET A 1 10.46 -33.96 0.66
CA MET A 1 9.53 -33.11 1.41
C MET A 1 9.04 -32.05 0.45
N ASN A 2 7.77 -32.03 0.11
CA ASN A 2 7.21 -31.03 -0.81
C ASN A 2 7.00 -29.68 -0.08
N ARG A 3 6.78 -28.61 -0.86
CA ARG A 3 6.68 -27.23 -0.34
C ARG A 3 5.51 -27.05 0.65
N GLN A 4 4.43 -27.80 0.49
CA GLN A 4 3.29 -27.81 1.42
C GLN A 4 3.62 -28.54 2.74
N GLU A 5 4.38 -29.62 2.69
CA GLU A 5 4.84 -30.36 3.87
C GLU A 5 5.86 -29.56 4.69
N PHE A 6 6.75 -28.79 4.02
CA PHE A 6 7.71 -27.92 4.70
C PHE A 6 6.99 -26.79 5.47
N PHE A 7 6.05 -26.10 4.84
CA PHE A 7 5.28 -25.07 5.51
C PHE A 7 4.36 -25.65 6.59
N SER A 8 3.74 -26.81 6.37
CA SER A 8 2.94 -27.46 7.39
C SER A 8 3.78 -27.89 8.60
N GLN A 9 5.01 -28.35 8.42
CA GLN A 9 5.88 -28.74 9.54
C GLN A 9 6.46 -27.54 10.32
N ILE A 10 6.80 -26.43 9.66
CA ILE A 10 7.22 -25.20 10.34
C ILE A 10 6.04 -24.57 11.09
N PHE A 11 4.87 -24.53 10.47
CA PHE A 11 3.65 -24.02 11.12
C PHE A 11 3.10 -24.99 12.18
N LEU A 12 3.18 -26.31 11.98
CA LEU A 12 2.60 -27.31 12.88
C LEU A 12 3.51 -27.68 14.08
N LYS A 13 4.83 -27.53 14.02
CA LYS A 13 5.70 -27.76 15.20
C LYS A 13 5.54 -26.69 16.28
N ASN A 14 5.06 -25.50 15.94
CA ASN A 14 4.77 -24.43 16.91
C ASN A 14 3.27 -24.21 17.11
N VAL A 15 2.41 -25.00 16.50
CA VAL A 15 0.95 -24.80 16.47
C VAL A 15 0.25 -26.08 16.85
N SER A 16 0.55 -26.59 18.05
CA SER A 16 -0.27 -27.65 18.66
C SER A 16 -1.64 -27.16 19.17
N SER A 17 -2.05 -25.95 18.85
CA SER A 17 -3.35 -25.38 19.25
C SER A 17 -4.10 -24.56 18.20
N PHE A 18 -3.71 -24.60 16.93
CA PHE A 18 -4.68 -24.20 15.91
C PHE A 18 -5.74 -25.30 15.82
N LYS A 19 -6.74 -25.25 16.73
CA LYS A 19 -8.07 -25.72 16.33
C LYS A 19 -8.26 -25.19 14.92
N GLN A 20 -8.56 -26.06 13.94
CA GLN A 20 -9.18 -25.61 12.71
C GLN A 20 -10.24 -24.62 13.14
N LEU A 21 -9.93 -23.33 13.02
CA LEU A 21 -10.93 -22.31 13.10
C LEU A 21 -11.90 -22.75 12.03
N ASN A 22 -13.06 -23.26 12.43
CA ASN A 22 -14.22 -23.28 11.56
C ASN A 22 -14.38 -21.82 11.17
N VAL A 23 -13.75 -21.45 10.04
CA VAL A 23 -13.86 -20.11 9.47
C VAL A 23 -15.32 -20.03 9.04
N ALA A 24 -16.15 -19.55 9.96
CA ALA A 24 -17.52 -19.27 9.66
C ALA A 24 -17.47 -18.34 8.43
N ASN A 25 -18.16 -18.71 7.37
CA ASN A 25 -18.20 -17.89 6.17
C ASN A 25 -18.55 -16.46 6.56
N PRO A 26 -17.76 -15.46 6.13
CA PRO A 26 -17.98 -14.07 6.56
C PRO A 26 -19.41 -13.64 6.21
N THR A 27 -19.98 -12.79 7.06
CA THR A 27 -21.33 -12.25 6.84
C THR A 27 -21.38 -11.46 5.54
N THR A 28 -21.94 -12.01 4.48
CA THR A 28 -22.00 -11.40 3.14
C THR A 28 -23.12 -10.35 3.04
N THR A 29 -22.93 -9.19 3.66
CA THR A 29 -23.92 -8.10 3.59
C THR A 29 -23.27 -6.72 3.71
N LEU A 30 -23.70 -5.79 2.87
CA LEU A 30 -23.35 -4.36 2.93
C LEU A 30 -24.20 -3.55 3.91
N LYS A 31 -25.06 -4.19 4.72
CA LYS A 31 -25.75 -3.50 5.81
C LYS A 31 -24.75 -2.81 6.73
N LYS A 32 -25.12 -1.63 7.24
CA LYS A 32 -24.26 -0.85 8.15
C LYS A 32 -23.85 -1.67 9.36
N TYR A 33 -22.58 -1.55 9.74
CA TYR A 33 -22.06 -2.08 11.00
C TYR A 33 -22.79 -1.43 12.19
N LYS A 34 -23.28 -2.27 13.10
CA LYS A 34 -23.98 -1.88 14.32
C LYS A 34 -23.29 -2.44 15.58
N GLY A 35 -22.12 -3.08 15.41
CA GLY A 35 -21.34 -3.59 16.52
C GLY A 35 -20.69 -2.45 17.33
N LYS A 36 -20.03 -2.82 18.42
CA LYS A 36 -19.31 -1.87 19.26
C LYS A 36 -18.16 -1.24 18.47
N TRP A 37 -18.06 0.08 18.53
CA TRP A 37 -16.95 0.85 17.99
C TRP A 37 -15.91 1.02 19.09
N ASP A 38 -15.17 -0.06 19.36
CA ASP A 38 -14.13 -0.15 20.37
C ASP A 38 -12.73 -0.09 19.73
N GLU A 39 -11.73 -0.18 20.58
CA GLU A 39 -10.33 -0.13 20.18
C GLU A 39 -9.98 -1.20 19.15
N ALA A 40 -10.47 -2.43 19.30
CA ALA A 40 -10.22 -3.51 18.35
C ALA A 40 -10.84 -3.23 16.97
N ALA A 41 -12.04 -2.63 16.92
CA ALA A 41 -12.68 -2.23 15.67
C ALA A 41 -11.94 -1.06 14.99
N VAL A 42 -11.50 -0.07 15.78
CA VAL A 42 -10.67 1.05 15.29
C VAL A 42 -9.33 0.56 14.75
N THR A 43 -8.63 -0.28 15.52
CA THR A 43 -7.33 -0.85 15.12
C THR A 43 -7.44 -1.64 13.82
N HIS A 44 -8.45 -2.52 13.70
CA HIS A 44 -8.73 -3.23 12.45
C HIS A 44 -8.94 -2.27 11.29
N PHE A 45 -9.78 -1.24 11.48
CA PHE A 45 -10.08 -0.26 10.43
C PHE A 45 -8.82 0.50 9.99
N LEU A 46 -8.03 1.02 10.93
CA LEU A 46 -6.84 1.80 10.62
C LEU A 46 -5.74 0.95 9.97
N LYS A 47 -5.48 -0.27 10.46
CA LYS A 47 -4.49 -1.17 9.85
C LYS A 47 -4.83 -1.56 8.42
N ARG A 48 -6.13 -1.59 8.06
CA ARG A 48 -6.59 -1.85 6.68
C ARG A 48 -6.51 -0.61 5.79
N THR A 49 -6.78 0.57 6.33
CA THR A 49 -6.90 1.81 5.53
C THR A 49 -5.65 2.69 5.53
N MET A 50 -4.70 2.43 6.42
CA MET A 50 -3.43 3.14 6.55
C MET A 50 -2.26 2.14 6.62
N PHE A 51 -1.01 2.63 6.66
CA PHE A 51 0.17 1.81 6.94
C PHE A 51 0.39 1.76 8.45
N GLY A 52 -0.10 0.70 9.10
CA GLY A 52 -0.10 0.58 10.57
C GLY A 52 -1.05 1.57 11.26
N ALA A 53 -1.20 1.43 12.56
CA ALA A 53 -2.04 2.28 13.40
C ALA A 53 -1.21 2.80 14.57
N LYS A 54 -1.03 4.13 14.68
CA LYS A 54 -0.40 4.75 15.86
C LYS A 54 -1.39 4.72 17.03
N GLN A 55 -0.89 4.59 18.25
CA GLN A 55 -1.74 4.66 19.45
C GLN A 55 -2.56 5.96 19.51
N ASN A 56 -1.92 7.10 19.20
CA ASN A 56 -2.60 8.39 19.16
C ASN A 56 -3.72 8.45 18.10
N ASP A 57 -3.58 7.72 16.98
CA ASP A 57 -4.62 7.65 15.95
C ASP A 57 -5.79 6.77 16.44
N ILE A 58 -5.49 5.66 17.12
CA ILE A 58 -6.51 4.78 17.73
C ILE A 58 -7.30 5.56 18.79
N ALA A 59 -6.60 6.23 19.71
CA ALA A 59 -7.24 7.05 20.76
C ALA A 59 -8.11 8.16 20.17
N TYR A 60 -7.64 8.83 19.12
CA TYR A 60 -8.39 9.87 18.41
C TYR A 60 -9.68 9.33 17.79
N PHE A 61 -9.61 8.26 17.00
CA PHE A 61 -10.78 7.74 16.29
C PHE A 61 -11.73 6.93 17.18
N LYS A 62 -11.26 6.37 18.30
CA LYS A 62 -12.10 5.71 19.30
C LYS A 62 -13.14 6.66 19.92
N ASN A 63 -12.79 7.94 20.02
CA ASN A 63 -13.68 9.00 20.54
C ASN A 63 -14.66 9.53 19.47
N MET A 64 -14.63 9.00 18.26
CA MET A 64 -15.54 9.37 17.17
C MET A 64 -16.59 8.28 16.92
N SER A 65 -17.60 8.59 16.12
CA SER A 65 -18.45 7.56 15.54
C SER A 65 -17.80 6.97 14.29
N LEU A 66 -18.08 5.69 13.98
CA LEU A 66 -17.65 5.06 12.73
C LEU A 66 -17.92 5.93 11.48
N LYS A 67 -19.13 6.56 11.43
CA LYS A 67 -19.50 7.43 10.31
C LYS A 67 -18.52 8.60 10.14
N LYS A 68 -18.17 9.29 11.25
CA LYS A 68 -17.20 10.40 11.21
C LYS A 68 -15.80 9.92 10.86
N THR A 69 -15.38 8.78 11.43
CA THR A 69 -14.08 8.16 11.11
C THR A 69 -13.94 7.82 9.62
N VAL A 70 -14.96 7.15 9.04
CA VAL A 70 -14.97 6.84 7.60
C VAL A 70 -14.96 8.12 6.76
N GLN A 71 -15.69 9.15 7.15
CA GLN A 71 -15.69 10.43 6.44
C GLN A 71 -14.31 11.09 6.48
N GLU A 72 -13.63 11.11 7.62
CA GLU A 72 -12.30 11.71 7.77
C GLU A 72 -11.22 10.93 7.00
N ILE A 73 -11.16 9.62 7.17
CA ILE A 73 -10.18 8.76 6.47
C ILE A 73 -10.34 8.85 4.95
N LEU A 74 -11.55 9.02 4.44
CA LEU A 74 -11.84 9.18 3.02
C LEU A 74 -11.74 10.64 2.54
N GLN A 75 -11.23 11.57 3.34
CA GLN A 75 -10.81 12.86 2.81
C GLN A 75 -9.43 12.70 2.16
N PRO A 76 -9.25 13.16 0.92
CA PRO A 76 -7.91 13.24 0.34
C PRO A 76 -6.99 14.03 1.27
N ALA A 77 -5.79 13.54 1.48
CA ALA A 77 -4.79 14.32 2.21
C ALA A 77 -4.56 15.67 1.50
N PRO A 78 -4.22 16.72 2.25
CA PRO A 78 -3.79 17.98 1.64
C PRO A 78 -2.71 17.72 0.60
N SER A 79 -2.66 18.56 -0.42
CA SER A 79 -1.62 18.47 -1.46
C SER A 79 -0.26 18.41 -0.80
N ILE A 80 0.61 17.52 -1.29
CA ILE A 80 1.98 17.43 -0.81
C ILE A 80 2.67 18.76 -1.11
N THR A 81 3.13 19.42 -0.06
CA THR A 81 3.77 20.74 -0.17
C THR A 81 5.25 20.65 -0.54
N SER A 82 5.90 19.51 -0.27
CA SER A 82 7.31 19.29 -0.55
C SER A 82 7.51 18.33 -1.72
N ALA A 83 8.20 18.80 -2.75
CA ALA A 83 8.67 17.96 -3.85
C ALA A 83 9.97 17.21 -3.44
N PRO A 84 10.34 16.11 -4.13
CA PRO A 84 11.61 15.44 -3.90
C PRO A 84 12.80 16.37 -4.18
N LEU A 85 13.84 16.26 -3.37
CA LEU A 85 15.01 17.13 -3.38
C LEU A 85 16.24 16.42 -3.93
N ASN A 86 17.21 17.19 -4.39
CA ASN A 86 18.56 16.71 -4.61
C ASN A 86 19.23 16.42 -3.24
N ASN A 87 19.28 15.13 -2.89
CA ASN A 87 19.92 14.58 -1.69
C ASN A 87 21.11 13.67 -2.06
N TYR A 88 21.55 13.72 -3.30
CA TYR A 88 22.43 12.71 -3.91
C TYR A 88 23.73 13.28 -4.48
N ASN A 89 23.96 14.58 -4.42
CA ASN A 89 25.28 15.15 -4.73
C ASN A 89 26.28 14.67 -3.67
N ASP A 90 27.45 14.26 -4.13
CA ASP A 90 28.55 13.79 -3.29
C ASP A 90 29.90 14.14 -3.95
N ASP A 91 31.02 13.71 -3.37
CA ASP A 91 32.37 13.98 -3.87
C ASP A 91 32.64 13.36 -5.27
N LYS A 92 31.81 12.41 -5.70
CA LYS A 92 31.95 11.67 -6.97
C LYS A 92 30.98 12.14 -8.03
N PHE A 93 29.91 12.83 -7.64
CA PHE A 93 28.86 13.24 -8.56
C PHE A 93 28.15 14.50 -8.07
N THR A 94 28.06 15.49 -8.96
CA THR A 94 27.23 16.68 -8.80
C THR A 94 26.25 16.76 -9.94
N ASP A 95 24.96 16.92 -9.64
CA ASP A 95 23.93 17.14 -10.66
C ASP A 95 24.15 18.52 -11.30
N PRO A 96 24.40 18.60 -12.64
CA PRO A 96 24.72 19.86 -13.30
C PRO A 96 23.53 20.82 -13.39
N ASP A 97 22.29 20.31 -13.27
CA ASP A 97 21.07 21.08 -13.46
C ASP A 97 20.40 21.49 -12.13
N VAL A 98 20.79 20.86 -11.01
CA VAL A 98 20.06 21.01 -9.75
C VAL A 98 21.02 21.11 -8.56
N GLN A 99 20.93 22.21 -7.83
CA GLN A 99 21.71 22.38 -6.61
C GLN A 99 21.26 21.43 -5.49
N MET A 100 22.17 21.14 -4.57
CA MET A 100 21.86 20.41 -3.35
C MET A 100 20.69 21.05 -2.60
N ALA A 101 19.78 20.24 -2.01
CA ALA A 101 18.57 20.68 -1.33
C ALA A 101 17.51 21.36 -2.24
N SER A 102 17.75 21.48 -3.53
CA SER A 102 16.76 22.02 -4.49
C SER A 102 15.97 20.88 -5.15
N THR A 103 14.76 21.18 -5.64
CA THR A 103 13.94 20.21 -6.34
C THR A 103 14.31 20.08 -7.81
N TRP A 104 14.25 18.85 -8.33
CA TRP A 104 14.55 18.52 -9.73
C TRP A 104 13.28 18.29 -10.58
N VAL A 105 12.09 18.46 -10.06
CA VAL A 105 10.83 18.01 -10.69
C VAL A 105 10.42 18.78 -11.98
N ASN A 106 11.10 19.86 -12.29
CA ASN A 106 10.86 20.66 -13.49
C ASN A 106 12.05 20.63 -14.48
N VAL A 107 13.04 19.80 -14.25
CA VAL A 107 14.21 19.70 -15.13
C VAL A 107 13.81 19.05 -16.45
N THR A 108 14.26 19.61 -17.56
CA THR A 108 14.01 19.10 -18.92
C THR A 108 15.24 18.42 -19.53
N ASN A 109 16.40 18.53 -18.87
CA ASN A 109 17.62 17.85 -19.29
C ASN A 109 17.70 16.45 -18.62
N PHE A 110 17.77 15.41 -19.44
CA PHE A 110 17.75 14.01 -19.00
C PHE A 110 19.12 13.35 -19.23
N ASN A 111 20.13 13.76 -18.46
CA ASN A 111 21.37 13.04 -18.37
C ASN A 111 21.12 11.71 -17.61
N GLY A 112 21.57 10.59 -18.16
CA GLY A 112 21.26 9.26 -17.60
C GLY A 112 21.72 9.07 -16.15
N MET A 113 22.88 9.61 -15.76
CA MET A 113 23.38 9.50 -14.39
C MET A 113 22.54 10.36 -13.42
N SER A 114 22.29 11.63 -13.75
CA SER A 114 21.43 12.52 -12.97
C SER A 114 20.03 11.92 -12.84
N ASN A 115 19.49 11.40 -13.92
CA ASN A 115 18.15 10.81 -13.94
C ASN A 115 18.05 9.58 -13.04
N GLY A 116 19.06 8.70 -13.01
CA GLY A 116 19.12 7.57 -12.07
C GLY A 116 19.10 8.00 -10.60
N ARG A 117 19.89 9.04 -10.24
CA ARG A 117 19.91 9.62 -8.89
C ARG A 117 18.56 10.27 -8.53
N ARG A 118 17.96 11.03 -9.44
CA ARG A 118 16.64 11.65 -9.27
C ARG A 118 15.53 10.60 -9.07
N ARG A 119 15.56 9.46 -9.79
CA ARG A 119 14.63 8.33 -9.58
C ARG A 119 14.74 7.74 -8.18
N ASN A 120 15.95 7.60 -7.64
CA ASN A 120 16.15 7.15 -6.27
C ASN A 120 15.60 8.16 -5.25
N SER A 121 15.89 9.45 -5.45
CA SER A 121 15.34 10.52 -4.64
C SER A 121 13.81 10.52 -4.65
N TYR A 122 13.17 10.29 -5.81
CA TYR A 122 11.72 10.13 -5.92
C TYR A 122 11.18 8.99 -5.05
N LYS A 123 11.82 7.82 -5.09
CA LYS A 123 11.37 6.65 -4.31
C LYS A 123 11.55 6.87 -2.81
N GLN A 124 12.65 7.50 -2.40
CA GLN A 124 12.91 7.89 -1.01
C GLN A 124 11.85 8.88 -0.51
N TRP A 125 11.58 9.93 -1.28
CA TRP A 125 10.54 10.91 -0.99
C TRP A 125 9.15 10.25 -0.85
N TRP A 126 8.80 9.32 -1.74
CA TRP A 126 7.52 8.63 -1.64
C TRP A 126 7.44 7.74 -0.40
N MET A 127 8.51 7.05 -0.04
CA MET A 127 8.60 6.31 1.23
C MET A 127 8.43 7.24 2.43
N GLY A 128 9.06 8.41 2.42
CA GLY A 128 8.89 9.44 3.44
C GLY A 128 7.44 9.89 3.61
N ASN A 129 6.70 10.06 2.49
CA ASN A 129 5.27 10.40 2.55
C ASN A 129 4.42 9.27 3.17
N MET A 130 4.74 8.00 2.90
CA MET A 130 4.06 6.87 3.53
C MET A 130 4.31 6.82 5.04
N ILE A 131 5.55 7.05 5.47
CA ILE A 131 5.94 7.10 6.90
C ILE A 131 5.22 8.24 7.61
N ASN A 132 5.21 9.44 7.00
CA ASN A 132 4.67 10.67 7.58
C ASN A 132 3.20 10.92 7.20
N GLN A 133 2.48 9.91 6.71
CA GLN A 133 1.10 10.08 6.26
C GLN A 133 0.20 10.68 7.34
N ASN A 134 -0.71 11.53 6.90
CA ASN A 134 -1.81 12.05 7.71
C ASN A 134 -2.85 10.96 8.01
N ARG A 135 -3.86 11.29 8.83
CA ARG A 135 -5.05 10.46 9.10
C ARG A 135 -5.95 10.37 7.86
N SER A 136 -5.42 9.79 6.80
CA SER A 136 -6.07 9.68 5.49
C SER A 136 -5.65 8.40 4.80
N ILE A 137 -6.53 7.85 3.98
CA ILE A 137 -6.27 6.67 3.15
C ILE A 137 -5.34 6.97 1.95
N THR A 138 -4.99 8.24 1.73
CA THR A 138 -4.33 8.70 0.49
C THR A 138 -3.11 7.86 0.12
N GLU A 139 -2.14 7.68 1.02
CA GLU A 139 -0.91 6.93 0.70
C GLU A 139 -1.18 5.46 0.37
N LYS A 140 -2.13 4.85 1.08
CA LYS A 140 -2.57 3.48 0.83
C LYS A 140 -3.20 3.34 -0.56
N MET A 141 -4.04 4.30 -0.94
CA MET A 141 -4.67 4.34 -2.25
C MET A 141 -3.69 4.70 -3.39
N VAL A 142 -2.70 5.55 -3.14
CA VAL A 142 -1.64 5.82 -4.13
C VAL A 142 -0.86 4.54 -4.43
N LEU A 143 -0.54 3.73 -3.42
CA LEU A 143 0.09 2.43 -3.62
C LEU A 143 -0.83 1.47 -4.39
N PHE A 144 -2.14 1.45 -4.08
CA PHE A 144 -3.14 0.67 -4.82
C PHE A 144 -3.18 1.07 -6.30
N TRP A 145 -3.27 2.36 -6.60
CA TRP A 145 -3.31 2.86 -7.98
C TRP A 145 -2.01 2.67 -8.73
N HIS A 146 -0.87 2.78 -8.05
CA HIS A 146 0.42 2.47 -8.66
C HIS A 146 0.55 0.98 -9.02
N ASN A 147 -0.05 0.09 -8.24
CA ASN A 147 -0.15 -1.33 -8.60
C ASN A 147 -1.18 -1.60 -9.71
N HIS A 148 -2.20 -0.76 -9.85
CA HIS A 148 -3.24 -0.89 -10.87
C HIS A 148 -2.82 -0.30 -12.22
N PHE A 149 -2.28 0.92 -12.23
CA PHE A 149 -1.70 1.61 -13.37
C PHE A 149 -0.17 1.52 -13.31
N SER A 150 0.34 0.31 -13.33
CA SER A 150 1.76 0.05 -13.11
C SER A 150 2.64 0.69 -14.17
N THR A 151 3.71 1.33 -13.70
CA THR A 151 4.81 1.83 -14.51
C THR A 151 6.13 1.53 -13.79
N GLU A 152 7.19 1.25 -14.56
CA GLU A 152 8.52 0.99 -14.02
C GLU A 152 9.44 2.19 -14.27
N THR A 153 9.99 2.76 -13.20
CA THR A 153 10.86 3.95 -13.31
C THR A 153 12.10 3.69 -14.18
N ASN A 154 12.60 2.45 -14.17
CA ASN A 154 13.76 2.05 -14.99
C ASN A 154 13.43 1.95 -16.49
N VAL A 155 12.21 1.52 -16.85
CA VAL A 155 11.75 1.41 -18.24
C VAL A 155 11.35 2.77 -18.80
N VAL A 156 10.62 3.57 -18.01
CA VAL A 156 10.26 4.96 -18.37
C VAL A 156 11.50 5.82 -18.54
N ASP A 157 12.52 5.57 -17.74
CA ASP A 157 13.83 6.24 -17.72
C ASP A 157 13.72 7.78 -17.70
N ASN A 158 12.75 8.28 -16.98
CA ASN A 158 12.52 9.70 -16.76
C ASN A 158 11.92 9.95 -15.36
N SER A 159 12.73 10.55 -14.48
CA SER A 159 12.37 10.79 -13.09
C SER A 159 11.21 11.77 -12.95
N VAL A 160 11.16 12.80 -13.81
CA VAL A 160 10.09 13.81 -13.78
C VAL A 160 8.75 13.20 -14.20
N TYR A 161 8.76 12.31 -15.21
CA TYR A 161 7.54 11.60 -15.60
C TYR A 161 7.03 10.71 -14.47
N SER A 162 7.89 9.95 -13.82
CA SER A 162 7.53 9.09 -12.69
C SER A 162 6.96 9.90 -11.52
N TYR A 163 7.55 11.05 -11.20
CA TYR A 163 7.04 11.96 -10.18
C TYR A 163 5.66 12.52 -10.55
N ARG A 164 5.50 13.03 -11.80
CA ARG A 164 4.21 13.58 -12.26
C ARG A 164 3.12 12.51 -12.30
N HIS A 165 3.46 11.27 -12.67
CA HIS A 165 2.54 10.14 -12.59
C HIS A 165 2.06 9.90 -11.15
N ASN A 166 2.97 9.90 -10.16
CA ASN A 166 2.58 9.79 -8.76
C ASN A 166 1.63 10.92 -8.32
N LEU A 167 1.88 12.16 -8.77
CA LEU A 167 0.96 13.28 -8.51
C LEU A 167 -0.40 13.07 -9.19
N LEU A 168 -0.43 12.49 -10.38
CA LEU A 168 -1.69 12.13 -11.07
C LEU A 168 -2.48 11.10 -10.27
N LEU A 169 -1.82 10.03 -9.77
CA LEU A 169 -2.46 9.04 -8.90
C LEU A 169 -3.05 9.69 -7.64
N ARG A 170 -2.34 10.65 -7.03
CA ARG A 170 -2.81 11.41 -5.85
C ARG A 170 -4.01 12.28 -6.16
N LYS A 171 -3.99 12.97 -7.29
CA LYS A 171 -5.09 13.85 -7.73
C LYS A 171 -6.42 13.09 -7.82
N PHE A 172 -6.38 11.87 -8.34
CA PHE A 172 -7.58 11.04 -8.55
C PHE A 172 -7.80 9.96 -7.49
N VAL A 173 -7.09 10.03 -6.38
CA VAL A 173 -6.99 8.96 -5.37
C VAL A 173 -8.33 8.38 -4.92
N LEU A 174 -9.36 9.22 -4.77
CA LEU A 174 -10.73 8.87 -4.37
C LEU A 174 -11.80 9.42 -5.32
N GLY A 175 -11.37 10.01 -6.43
CA GLY A 175 -12.22 10.74 -7.37
C GLY A 175 -12.89 9.87 -8.42
N ASN A 176 -13.25 10.52 -9.52
CA ASN A 176 -13.92 9.91 -10.65
C ASN A 176 -13.00 8.98 -11.43
N PHE A 177 -13.32 7.70 -11.49
CA PHE A 177 -12.46 6.70 -12.11
C PHE A 177 -12.39 6.82 -13.64
N LYS A 178 -13.46 7.29 -14.29
CA LYS A 178 -13.46 7.48 -15.75
C LYS A 178 -12.52 8.61 -16.16
N GLU A 179 -12.60 9.75 -15.47
CA GLU A 179 -11.68 10.88 -15.69
C GLU A 179 -10.24 10.48 -15.35
N PHE A 180 -10.06 9.61 -14.34
CA PHE A 180 -8.76 9.09 -13.98
C PHE A 180 -8.16 8.23 -15.11
N VAL A 181 -8.91 7.28 -15.65
CA VAL A 181 -8.47 6.45 -16.80
C VAL A 181 -8.13 7.35 -18.00
N LYS A 182 -8.96 8.36 -18.29
CA LYS A 182 -8.67 9.33 -19.35
C LYS A 182 -7.33 10.03 -19.11
N ALA A 183 -7.11 10.52 -17.90
CA ALA A 183 -5.89 11.24 -17.55
C ALA A 183 -4.64 10.33 -17.61
N VAL A 184 -4.75 9.06 -17.17
CA VAL A 184 -3.66 8.07 -17.27
C VAL A 184 -3.36 7.72 -18.73
N THR A 185 -4.38 7.63 -19.59
CA THR A 185 -4.21 7.32 -21.02
C THR A 185 -3.29 8.33 -21.73
N VAL A 186 -3.36 9.57 -21.33
CA VAL A 186 -2.54 10.66 -21.91
C VAL A 186 -1.44 11.16 -20.95
N ASP A 187 -1.10 10.36 -19.94
CA ASP A 187 -0.02 10.68 -19.02
C ASP A 187 1.36 10.44 -19.66
N LEU A 188 2.31 11.35 -19.39
CA LEU A 188 3.68 11.28 -19.92
C LEU A 188 4.37 9.93 -19.58
N CYS A 189 4.24 9.51 -18.34
CA CYS A 189 4.85 8.27 -17.84
C CYS A 189 4.24 7.05 -18.52
N MET A 190 2.92 6.96 -18.58
CA MET A 190 2.19 5.84 -19.19
C MET A 190 2.41 5.78 -20.71
N LEU A 191 2.35 6.91 -21.41
CA LEU A 191 2.66 6.97 -22.85
C LEU A 191 4.08 6.51 -23.15
N ARG A 192 5.05 6.82 -22.25
CA ARG A 192 6.42 6.36 -22.40
C ARG A 192 6.56 4.87 -22.10
N TYR A 193 5.92 4.40 -21.02
CA TYR A 193 6.02 3.01 -20.53
C TYR A 193 5.47 2.00 -21.53
N LEU A 194 4.31 2.27 -22.12
CA LEU A 194 3.62 1.39 -23.07
C LEU A 194 3.72 1.88 -24.53
N ASN A 195 4.72 2.69 -24.85
CA ASN A 195 5.03 3.16 -26.20
C ASN A 195 3.92 3.95 -26.92
N GLY A 196 2.87 4.38 -26.23
CA GLY A 196 1.75 5.11 -26.82
C GLY A 196 2.18 6.40 -27.55
N TYR A 197 3.28 7.03 -27.12
CA TYR A 197 3.86 8.20 -27.79
C TYR A 197 4.36 7.92 -29.21
N ALA A 198 4.67 6.67 -29.54
CA ALA A 198 5.16 6.23 -30.85
C ALA A 198 4.02 5.73 -31.76
N SER A 199 2.81 5.52 -31.24
CA SER A 199 1.67 5.01 -31.98
C SER A 199 1.19 5.95 -33.08
N THR A 200 1.05 5.43 -34.31
CA THR A 200 0.65 6.22 -35.50
C THR A 200 -0.35 5.43 -36.35
N LYS A 201 -1.09 6.10 -37.24
CA LYS A 201 -2.00 5.48 -38.19
C LYS A 201 -1.35 4.42 -39.10
N LYS A 202 -0.02 4.52 -39.34
CA LYS A 202 0.72 3.53 -40.14
C LYS A 202 1.13 2.32 -39.33
N ALA A 203 1.30 2.48 -38.00
CA ALA A 203 1.69 1.45 -37.06
C ALA A 203 1.00 1.72 -35.72
N PRO A 204 -0.30 1.38 -35.59
CA PRO A 204 -0.99 1.46 -34.31
C PRO A 204 -0.39 0.49 -33.31
N ASP A 205 0.01 0.99 -32.15
CA ASP A 205 0.56 0.16 -31.07
C ASP A 205 -0.57 -0.42 -30.21
N GLU A 206 -0.65 -1.74 -30.14
CA GLU A 206 -1.72 -2.45 -29.44
C GLU A 206 -1.50 -2.52 -27.92
N ASN A 207 -0.26 -2.26 -27.42
CA ASN A 207 0.07 -2.48 -26.02
C ASN A 207 -0.89 -1.76 -25.08
N TYR A 208 -0.98 -0.44 -25.18
CA TYR A 208 -1.89 0.30 -24.30
C TYR A 208 -3.37 -0.04 -24.56
N GLY A 209 -3.77 -0.26 -25.81
CA GLY A 209 -5.14 -0.65 -26.16
C GLY A 209 -5.54 -1.98 -25.53
N ARG A 210 -4.61 -2.92 -25.37
CA ARG A 210 -4.77 -4.19 -24.67
C ARG A 210 -4.87 -3.98 -23.17
N GLU A 211 -3.89 -3.29 -22.58
CA GLU A 211 -3.83 -3.08 -21.13
C GLU A 211 -4.99 -2.22 -20.61
N LEU A 212 -5.47 -1.26 -21.40
CA LEU A 212 -6.65 -0.48 -21.08
C LEU A 212 -7.87 -1.37 -20.84
N GLN A 213 -8.06 -2.41 -21.67
CA GLN A 213 -9.18 -3.36 -21.55
C GLN A 213 -8.87 -4.46 -20.53
N GLU A 214 -7.71 -5.10 -20.61
CA GLU A 214 -7.36 -6.28 -19.83
C GLU A 214 -7.02 -5.99 -18.37
N LEU A 215 -6.23 -4.94 -18.09
CA LEU A 215 -5.71 -4.67 -16.76
C LEU A 215 -6.36 -3.47 -16.08
N PHE A 216 -6.75 -2.45 -16.86
CA PHE A 216 -7.13 -1.17 -16.29
C PHE A 216 -8.64 -0.99 -16.17
N THR A 217 -9.47 -1.67 -16.99
CA THR A 217 -10.91 -1.44 -16.98
C THR A 217 -11.77 -2.71 -16.89
N VAL A 218 -11.92 -3.50 -17.96
CA VAL A 218 -12.87 -4.63 -17.97
C VAL A 218 -12.30 -5.90 -17.37
N GLY A 219 -10.99 -6.06 -17.37
CA GLY A 219 -10.32 -7.25 -16.87
C GLY A 219 -10.32 -8.40 -17.89
N LYS A 220 -9.76 -9.55 -17.46
CA LYS A 220 -9.73 -10.80 -18.21
C LYS A 220 -10.41 -11.87 -17.38
N GLY A 221 -11.55 -12.32 -17.82
CA GLY A 221 -12.33 -13.34 -17.11
C GLY A 221 -13.64 -13.64 -17.82
N PRO A 222 -14.47 -14.52 -17.26
CA PRO A 222 -15.70 -14.98 -17.93
C PRO A 222 -16.68 -13.85 -18.30
N GLY A 223 -16.63 -12.73 -17.56
CA GLY A 223 -17.47 -11.54 -17.84
C GLY A 223 -16.90 -10.60 -18.90
N SER A 224 -15.65 -10.82 -19.35
CA SER A 224 -14.95 -9.94 -20.29
C SER A 224 -14.73 -10.68 -21.60
N GLN A 225 -15.57 -10.40 -22.60
CA GLN A 225 -15.59 -11.11 -23.88
C GLN A 225 -15.16 -10.20 -25.05
N TYR A 226 -14.33 -9.18 -24.77
CA TYR A 226 -13.70 -8.39 -25.82
C TYR A 226 -12.75 -9.27 -26.66
N THR A 227 -12.54 -8.89 -27.92
CA THR A 227 -11.79 -9.65 -28.90
C THR A 227 -10.47 -8.95 -29.28
N GLU A 228 -9.58 -9.68 -29.97
CA GLU A 228 -8.37 -9.06 -30.56
C GLU A 228 -8.71 -7.95 -31.57
N ALA A 229 -9.87 -8.04 -32.23
CA ALA A 229 -10.36 -6.96 -33.10
C ALA A 229 -10.67 -5.68 -32.30
N ASP A 230 -11.21 -5.82 -31.08
CA ASP A 230 -11.47 -4.69 -30.17
C ASP A 230 -10.18 -4.05 -29.70
N VAL A 231 -9.13 -4.85 -29.43
CA VAL A 231 -7.80 -4.35 -29.08
C VAL A 231 -7.22 -3.52 -30.22
N LYS A 232 -7.29 -4.03 -31.46
CA LYS A 232 -6.83 -3.31 -32.67
C LYS A 232 -7.63 -2.04 -32.92
N ALA A 233 -8.96 -2.09 -32.74
CA ALA A 233 -9.81 -0.91 -32.89
C ALA A 233 -9.46 0.16 -31.84
N ALA A 234 -9.24 -0.22 -30.57
CA ALA A 234 -8.80 0.68 -29.54
C ALA A 234 -7.41 1.28 -29.82
N ALA A 235 -6.46 0.46 -30.29
CA ALA A 235 -5.14 0.93 -30.70
C ALA A 235 -5.21 2.04 -31.77
N ARG A 236 -6.11 1.90 -32.74
CA ARG A 236 -6.35 2.91 -33.79
C ARG A 236 -6.95 4.20 -33.24
N VAL A 237 -7.87 4.14 -32.27
CA VAL A 237 -8.38 5.31 -31.54
C VAL A 237 -7.26 6.04 -30.81
N LEU A 238 -6.29 5.32 -30.26
CA LEU A 238 -5.21 5.83 -29.42
C LEU A 238 -3.99 6.35 -30.19
N THR A 239 -4.05 6.36 -31.52
CA THR A 239 -2.98 6.95 -32.35
C THR A 239 -2.95 8.47 -32.25
N GLY A 240 -1.79 9.08 -32.47
CA GLY A 240 -1.64 10.54 -32.61
C GLY A 240 -1.13 11.27 -31.37
N TYR A 241 -1.11 10.66 -30.21
CA TYR A 241 -0.53 11.28 -29.02
C TYR A 241 1.00 11.29 -29.11
N LYS A 242 1.63 12.40 -28.73
CA LYS A 242 3.08 12.56 -28.69
C LYS A 242 3.55 13.35 -27.48
N ILE A 243 4.77 13.06 -27.05
CA ILE A 243 5.43 13.71 -25.93
C ILE A 243 6.35 14.82 -26.48
N ASP A 244 6.26 16.01 -25.89
CA ASP A 244 7.25 17.06 -26.02
C ASP A 244 8.14 17.05 -24.77
N ASN A 245 9.39 16.61 -24.94
CA ASN A 245 10.36 16.53 -23.85
C ASN A 245 10.85 17.89 -23.37
N LYS A 246 10.76 18.95 -24.19
CA LYS A 246 11.21 20.30 -23.83
C LYS A 246 10.20 21.01 -22.93
N THR A 247 8.93 20.85 -23.23
CA THR A 247 7.84 21.45 -22.46
C THR A 247 7.25 20.51 -21.40
N LEU A 248 7.63 19.22 -21.43
CA LEU A 248 7.08 18.16 -20.56
C LEU A 248 5.55 18.07 -20.68
N THR A 249 5.05 18.12 -21.92
CA THR A 249 3.61 18.08 -22.22
C THR A 249 3.29 16.99 -23.22
N VAL A 250 2.02 16.59 -23.23
CA VAL A 250 1.45 15.69 -24.25
C VAL A 250 0.61 16.55 -25.20
N SER A 251 0.73 16.28 -26.49
CA SER A 251 -0.09 16.88 -27.53
C SER A 251 -0.69 15.82 -28.44
N PHE A 252 -1.82 16.14 -29.07
CA PHE A 252 -2.43 15.33 -30.11
C PHE A 252 -2.01 15.86 -31.50
N ASP A 253 -1.45 14.98 -32.31
CA ASP A 253 -1.00 15.26 -33.68
C ASP A 253 -1.94 14.59 -34.70
N PRO A 254 -2.85 15.34 -35.34
CA PRO A 254 -3.80 14.79 -36.29
C PRO A 254 -3.16 14.07 -37.49
N SER A 255 -1.95 14.45 -37.86
CA SER A 255 -1.26 13.84 -39.00
C SER A 255 -0.87 12.37 -38.74
N ARG A 256 -0.72 12.04 -37.47
CA ARG A 256 -0.39 10.70 -36.97
C ARG A 256 -1.62 9.86 -36.59
N HIS A 257 -2.80 10.48 -36.46
CA HIS A 257 -4.02 9.82 -36.06
C HIS A 257 -4.68 9.04 -37.20
N ASP A 258 -5.25 7.87 -36.87
CA ASP A 258 -6.10 7.08 -37.78
C ASP A 258 -7.52 7.66 -37.81
N ASP A 259 -7.88 8.34 -38.87
CA ASP A 259 -9.17 9.01 -39.06
C ASP A 259 -10.23 8.14 -39.77
N SER A 260 -10.01 6.83 -39.85
CA SER A 260 -11.01 5.89 -40.36
C SER A 260 -11.93 5.37 -39.24
N ASP A 261 -13.08 4.82 -39.61
CA ASP A 261 -14.06 4.24 -38.66
C ASP A 261 -13.46 3.06 -37.88
N LYS A 262 -13.80 2.90 -36.58
CA LYS A 262 -13.37 1.83 -35.70
C LYS A 262 -14.58 1.05 -35.23
N GLN A 263 -14.73 -0.18 -35.72
CA GLN A 263 -15.81 -1.10 -35.35
C GLN A 263 -15.39 -1.96 -34.16
N PHE A 264 -16.24 -2.04 -33.15
CA PHE A 264 -16.09 -2.90 -31.97
C PHE A 264 -17.10 -4.07 -32.01
N SER A 265 -16.80 -5.12 -31.26
CA SER A 265 -17.57 -6.37 -31.24
C SER A 265 -18.92 -6.27 -30.51
N ALA A 266 -19.67 -7.37 -30.52
CA ALA A 266 -20.94 -7.50 -29.79
C ALA A 266 -20.76 -7.31 -28.28
N PHE A 267 -19.59 -7.62 -27.70
CA PHE A 267 -19.30 -7.31 -26.30
C PHE A 267 -19.47 -5.82 -26.00
N TYR A 268 -19.09 -4.97 -26.93
CA TYR A 268 -19.28 -3.52 -26.87
C TYR A 268 -20.52 -3.06 -27.65
N ALA A 269 -21.56 -3.88 -27.71
CA ALA A 269 -22.83 -3.59 -28.38
C ALA A 269 -22.66 -3.20 -29.87
N ASN A 270 -21.67 -3.77 -30.56
CA ASN A 270 -21.32 -3.44 -31.95
C ASN A 270 -21.08 -1.93 -32.17
N THR A 271 -20.53 -1.24 -31.19
CA THR A 271 -20.27 0.21 -31.26
C THR A 271 -19.36 0.55 -32.42
N LEU A 272 -19.74 1.55 -33.21
CA LEU A 272 -18.93 2.13 -34.27
C LEU A 272 -18.48 3.55 -33.83
N ILE A 273 -17.20 3.70 -33.54
CA ILE A 273 -16.58 5.02 -33.31
C ILE A 273 -16.24 5.59 -34.70
N LYS A 274 -16.93 6.64 -35.09
CA LYS A 274 -16.70 7.33 -36.36
C LYS A 274 -15.35 8.04 -36.36
N GLY A 275 -14.58 7.80 -37.41
CA GLY A 275 -13.29 8.46 -37.61
C GLY A 275 -13.44 9.98 -37.79
N ARG A 276 -12.55 10.75 -37.17
CA ARG A 276 -12.55 12.20 -37.14
C ARG A 276 -11.25 12.79 -37.66
N LYS A 277 -11.35 13.75 -38.54
CA LYS A 277 -10.18 14.46 -39.09
C LYS A 277 -9.75 15.62 -38.19
N GLY A 278 -8.49 16.00 -38.31
CA GLY A 278 -7.93 17.13 -37.60
C GLY A 278 -7.94 16.95 -36.06
N GLN A 279 -7.99 18.04 -35.33
CA GLN A 279 -7.97 18.01 -33.84
C GLN A 279 -9.20 17.31 -33.24
N ALA A 280 -10.31 17.19 -33.99
CA ALA A 280 -11.49 16.47 -33.53
C ALA A 280 -11.23 14.97 -33.29
N GLY A 281 -10.18 14.38 -33.91
CA GLY A 281 -9.76 12.99 -33.69
C GLY A 281 -9.42 12.69 -32.22
N GLY A 282 -8.89 13.68 -31.49
CA GLY A 282 -8.62 13.52 -30.04
C GLY A 282 -9.87 13.25 -29.19
N GLY A 283 -11.07 13.59 -29.69
CA GLY A 283 -12.34 13.30 -29.02
C GLY A 283 -12.79 11.82 -29.11
N GLU A 284 -12.19 11.03 -29.98
CA GLU A 284 -12.51 9.60 -30.10
C GLU A 284 -12.14 8.83 -28.81
N LEU A 285 -11.17 9.29 -28.03
CA LEU A 285 -10.86 8.75 -26.71
C LEU A 285 -12.06 8.81 -25.76
N ASP A 286 -12.83 9.89 -25.79
CA ASP A 286 -14.03 10.00 -24.94
C ASP A 286 -15.10 8.98 -25.33
N GLU A 287 -15.26 8.72 -26.64
CA GLU A 287 -16.18 7.70 -27.13
C GLU A 287 -15.73 6.28 -26.76
N LEU A 288 -14.43 5.99 -26.87
CA LEU A 288 -13.84 4.73 -26.44
C LEU A 288 -14.10 4.49 -24.95
N LEU A 289 -13.84 5.48 -24.10
CA LEU A 289 -14.08 5.39 -22.68
C LEU A 289 -15.58 5.30 -22.34
N ASN A 290 -16.45 6.04 -23.04
CA ASN A 290 -17.90 5.91 -22.88
C ASN A 290 -18.36 4.47 -23.13
N MET A 291 -17.89 3.86 -24.20
CA MET A 291 -18.20 2.49 -24.59
C MET A 291 -17.71 1.48 -23.54
N ILE A 292 -16.45 1.60 -23.07
CA ILE A 292 -15.86 0.73 -22.06
C ILE A 292 -16.63 0.85 -20.73
N PHE A 293 -16.93 2.06 -20.29
CA PHE A 293 -17.62 2.34 -19.03
C PHE A 293 -19.12 2.01 -19.08
N ALA A 294 -19.69 1.79 -20.26
CA ALA A 294 -21.02 1.23 -20.40
C ALA A 294 -21.08 -0.23 -19.94
N GLN A 295 -19.96 -0.98 -19.97
CA GLN A 295 -19.91 -2.38 -19.58
C GLN A 295 -20.05 -2.53 -18.04
N GLU A 296 -20.98 -3.39 -17.60
CA GLU A 296 -21.16 -3.66 -16.16
C GLU A 296 -19.93 -4.33 -15.54
N GLU A 297 -19.26 -5.18 -16.32
CA GLU A 297 -18.07 -5.91 -15.90
C GLU A 297 -16.92 -5.00 -15.46
N MET A 298 -16.75 -3.85 -16.13
CA MET A 298 -15.77 -2.83 -15.71
C MET A 298 -15.97 -2.42 -14.24
N SER A 299 -17.22 -2.16 -13.85
CA SER A 299 -17.53 -1.74 -12.48
C SER A 299 -17.31 -2.87 -11.48
N LYS A 300 -17.64 -4.12 -11.84
CA LYS A 300 -17.37 -5.30 -11.01
C LYS A 300 -15.87 -5.54 -10.87
N PHE A 301 -15.11 -5.42 -11.95
CA PHE A 301 -13.66 -5.61 -11.94
C PHE A 301 -12.96 -4.67 -10.96
N ILE A 302 -13.27 -3.39 -10.99
CA ILE A 302 -12.70 -2.41 -10.05
C ILE A 302 -13.13 -2.69 -8.61
N CYS A 303 -14.40 -3.02 -8.38
CA CYS A 303 -14.88 -3.39 -7.04
C CYS A 303 -14.19 -4.66 -6.51
N ARG A 304 -13.92 -5.67 -7.35
CA ARG A 304 -13.15 -6.87 -6.97
C ARG A 304 -11.71 -6.51 -6.58
N LYS A 305 -11.04 -5.61 -7.33
CA LYS A 305 -9.68 -5.15 -7.00
C LYS A 305 -9.66 -4.40 -5.66
N LEU A 306 -10.58 -3.47 -5.43
CA LEU A 306 -10.71 -2.77 -4.14
C LEU A 306 -11.00 -3.73 -2.99
N TYR A 307 -11.90 -4.70 -3.19
CA TYR A 307 -12.22 -5.72 -2.20
C TYR A 307 -10.98 -6.54 -1.82
N ARG A 308 -10.23 -7.05 -2.82
CA ARG A 308 -9.02 -7.85 -2.59
C ARG A 308 -7.93 -7.07 -1.87
N PHE A 309 -7.86 -5.78 -2.08
CA PHE A 309 -6.85 -4.95 -1.45
C PHE A 309 -7.18 -4.59 0.00
N PHE A 310 -8.46 -4.38 0.33
CA PHE A 310 -8.86 -3.88 1.65
C PHE A 310 -9.54 -4.92 2.54
N VAL A 311 -10.09 -6.00 1.99
CA VAL A 311 -10.96 -6.93 2.76
C VAL A 311 -10.41 -8.34 2.76
N PHE A 312 -10.44 -9.02 1.62
CA PHE A 312 -10.05 -10.42 1.55
C PHE A 312 -9.64 -10.82 0.12
N TYR A 313 -8.63 -11.68 0.00
CA TYR A 313 -8.06 -12.09 -1.27
C TYR A 313 -9.00 -12.94 -2.13
N SER A 314 -9.89 -13.73 -1.51
CA SER A 314 -10.82 -14.62 -2.19
C SER A 314 -12.19 -13.99 -2.34
N ILE A 315 -12.81 -14.21 -3.50
CA ILE A 315 -14.18 -13.78 -3.81
C ILE A 315 -14.92 -15.02 -4.31
N ASP A 316 -15.77 -15.56 -3.45
CA ASP A 316 -16.66 -16.65 -3.80
C ASP A 316 -17.96 -16.14 -4.46
N ALA A 317 -18.82 -17.04 -4.93
CA ALA A 317 -20.07 -16.67 -5.59
C ALA A 317 -20.99 -15.83 -4.69
N ASN A 318 -20.99 -16.11 -3.39
CA ASN A 318 -21.80 -15.37 -2.41
C ASN A 318 -21.29 -13.94 -2.22
N THR A 319 -19.97 -13.78 -2.08
CA THR A 319 -19.31 -12.45 -2.02
C THR A 319 -19.50 -11.68 -3.33
N GLU A 320 -19.38 -12.35 -4.48
CA GLU A 320 -19.63 -11.72 -5.79
C GLU A 320 -21.04 -11.17 -5.88
N GLN A 321 -22.04 -11.99 -5.49
CA GLN A 321 -23.46 -11.62 -5.61
C GLN A 321 -23.88 -10.56 -4.57
N ASN A 322 -23.45 -10.69 -3.32
CA ASN A 322 -23.98 -9.88 -2.20
C ASN A 322 -23.10 -8.69 -1.81
N ILE A 323 -21.84 -8.65 -2.27
CA ILE A 323 -20.89 -7.56 -1.99
C ILE A 323 -20.47 -6.87 -3.29
N ILE A 324 -19.86 -7.60 -4.23
CA ILE A 324 -19.26 -6.99 -5.44
C ILE A 324 -20.32 -6.39 -6.35
N ALA A 325 -21.35 -7.15 -6.71
CA ALA A 325 -22.40 -6.67 -7.63
C ALA A 325 -23.17 -5.45 -7.05
N PRO A 326 -23.55 -5.40 -5.76
CA PRO A 326 -24.15 -4.20 -5.17
C PRO A 326 -23.17 -3.01 -5.12
N LEU A 327 -21.87 -3.21 -4.83
CA LEU A 327 -20.86 -2.14 -4.89
C LEU A 327 -20.71 -1.59 -6.30
N ALA A 328 -20.70 -2.47 -7.32
CA ALA A 328 -20.64 -2.08 -8.73
C ALA A 328 -21.85 -1.22 -9.14
N LYS A 329 -23.06 -1.56 -8.66
CA LYS A 329 -24.27 -0.73 -8.87
C LYS A 329 -24.14 0.66 -8.22
N ILE A 330 -23.60 0.71 -7.01
CA ILE A 330 -23.34 1.99 -6.30
C ILE A 330 -22.31 2.81 -7.08
N PHE A 331 -21.24 2.19 -7.55
CA PHE A 331 -20.19 2.82 -8.34
C PHE A 331 -20.75 3.49 -9.60
N ARG A 332 -21.53 2.75 -10.39
CA ARG A 332 -22.21 3.26 -11.59
C ARG A 332 -23.20 4.38 -11.27
N LYS A 333 -24.05 4.20 -10.22
CA LYS A 333 -25.04 5.20 -9.80
C LYS A 333 -24.40 6.53 -9.37
N ASN A 334 -23.20 6.49 -8.81
CA ASN A 334 -22.45 7.67 -8.39
C ASN A 334 -21.41 8.10 -9.43
N ASN A 335 -21.70 7.90 -10.72
CA ASN A 335 -20.84 8.35 -11.83
C ASN A 335 -19.38 7.94 -11.65
N PHE A 336 -19.14 6.69 -11.23
CA PHE A 336 -17.81 6.10 -11.06
C PHE A 336 -16.91 6.82 -10.02
N GLU A 337 -17.50 7.39 -8.97
CA GLU A 337 -16.76 7.96 -7.84
C GLU A 337 -16.27 6.84 -6.91
N ILE A 338 -14.94 6.68 -6.77
CA ILE A 338 -14.30 5.66 -5.92
C ILE A 338 -14.67 5.83 -4.45
N GLN A 339 -14.72 7.07 -3.97
CA GLN A 339 -15.08 7.37 -2.58
C GLN A 339 -16.44 6.77 -2.21
N SER A 340 -17.41 6.74 -3.13
CA SER A 340 -18.74 6.21 -2.91
C SER A 340 -18.73 4.70 -2.59
N VAL A 341 -17.87 3.95 -3.26
CA VAL A 341 -17.68 2.50 -3.06
C VAL A 341 -17.04 2.24 -1.71
N LEU A 342 -15.92 2.92 -1.43
CA LEU A 342 -15.16 2.73 -0.19
C LEU A 342 -15.98 3.14 1.04
N LYS A 343 -16.78 4.21 0.94
CA LYS A 343 -17.66 4.64 2.03
C LYS A 343 -18.66 3.56 2.44
N VAL A 344 -19.26 2.87 1.47
CA VAL A 344 -20.20 1.79 1.75
C VAL A 344 -19.46 0.57 2.29
N LEU A 345 -18.37 0.17 1.65
CA LEU A 345 -17.58 -0.99 2.03
C LEU A 345 -17.07 -0.86 3.48
N PHE A 346 -16.43 0.25 3.82
CA PHE A 346 -15.84 0.52 5.14
C PHE A 346 -16.87 0.80 6.24
N SER A 347 -18.12 1.05 5.88
CA SER A 347 -19.22 1.17 6.84
C SER A 347 -20.01 -0.12 7.01
N SER A 348 -19.66 -1.18 6.26
CA SER A 348 -20.44 -2.41 6.17
C SER A 348 -20.17 -3.37 7.32
N ARG A 349 -21.18 -4.17 7.66
CA ARG A 349 -21.04 -5.29 8.59
C ARG A 349 -20.03 -6.33 8.10
N HIS A 350 -19.93 -6.49 6.79
CA HIS A 350 -18.98 -7.41 6.16
C HIS A 350 -17.53 -7.02 6.47
N PHE A 351 -17.16 -5.75 6.30
CA PHE A 351 -15.78 -5.28 6.56
C PHE A 351 -15.34 -5.53 8.01
N PHE A 352 -16.27 -5.44 8.98
CA PHE A 352 -15.99 -5.64 10.40
C PHE A 352 -16.23 -7.07 10.88
N ASP A 353 -16.49 -8.03 9.98
CA ASP A 353 -16.65 -9.42 10.36
C ASP A 353 -15.35 -9.95 10.99
N LYS A 354 -15.48 -10.56 12.18
CA LYS A 354 -14.32 -11.07 12.92
C LYS A 354 -13.56 -12.15 12.14
N SER A 355 -14.24 -12.92 11.30
CA SER A 355 -13.62 -13.95 10.47
C SER A 355 -12.67 -13.40 9.40
N LEU A 356 -12.74 -12.11 9.11
CA LEU A 356 -11.86 -11.41 8.15
C LEU A 356 -10.64 -10.77 8.81
N ARG A 357 -10.57 -10.75 10.15
CA ARG A 357 -9.40 -10.21 10.87
C ARG A 357 -8.24 -11.19 10.82
N GLY A 358 -7.03 -10.68 10.62
CA GLY A 358 -5.83 -11.51 10.53
C GLY A 358 -5.78 -12.46 9.33
N THR A 359 -6.61 -12.23 8.31
CA THR A 359 -6.66 -13.12 7.14
C THR A 359 -5.77 -12.69 5.99
N MET A 360 -5.24 -11.47 6.02
CA MET A 360 -4.38 -10.96 4.98
C MET A 360 -2.95 -10.76 5.50
N ILE A 361 -1.98 -11.26 4.77
CA ILE A 361 -0.57 -11.01 5.04
C ILE A 361 -0.25 -9.55 4.71
N LYS A 362 0.39 -8.84 5.63
CA LYS A 362 0.93 -7.50 5.37
C LYS A 362 1.84 -7.54 4.15
N SER A 363 1.62 -6.66 3.17
CA SER A 363 2.59 -6.48 2.10
C SER A 363 3.94 -6.00 2.67
N PRO A 364 5.06 -6.13 1.96
CA PRO A 364 6.35 -5.63 2.48
C PRO A 364 6.33 -4.15 2.87
N VAL A 365 5.62 -3.31 2.11
CA VAL A 365 5.45 -1.89 2.47
C VAL A 365 4.54 -1.74 3.69
N ASP A 366 3.45 -2.52 3.80
CA ASP A 366 2.60 -2.53 5.01
C ASP A 366 3.39 -2.96 6.24
N PHE A 367 4.27 -3.94 6.09
CA PHE A 367 5.10 -4.44 7.18
C PHE A 367 6.16 -3.42 7.61
N THR A 368 6.94 -2.89 6.65
CA THR A 368 8.06 -2.00 6.96
C THR A 368 7.63 -0.63 7.45
N VAL A 369 6.67 0.00 6.76
CA VAL A 369 6.12 1.31 7.17
C VAL A 369 5.22 1.14 8.39
N GLY A 370 4.45 0.05 8.46
CA GLY A 370 3.59 -0.26 9.60
C GLY A 370 4.37 -0.35 10.90
N LEU A 371 5.50 -1.08 10.92
CA LEU A 371 6.37 -1.19 12.08
C LEU A 371 6.86 0.20 12.55
N VAL A 372 7.40 0.99 11.62
CA VAL A 372 7.89 2.35 11.93
C VAL A 372 6.80 3.21 12.58
N ARG A 373 5.57 3.11 12.08
CA ARG A 373 4.45 3.92 12.57
C ARG A 373 3.85 3.37 13.87
N GLU A 374 3.68 2.06 13.97
CA GLU A 374 3.12 1.40 15.17
C GLU A 374 3.99 1.66 16.40
N TYR A 375 5.30 1.61 16.25
CA TYR A 375 6.25 1.93 17.32
C TYR A 375 6.60 3.42 17.45
N ASN A 376 5.91 4.27 16.70
CA ASN A 376 6.12 5.73 16.69
C ASN A 376 7.61 6.14 16.59
N ILE A 377 8.35 5.45 15.70
CA ILE A 377 9.79 5.72 15.53
C ILE A 377 9.99 7.16 15.05
N ASN A 378 10.82 7.90 15.78
CA ASN A 378 11.10 9.31 15.52
C ASN A 378 12.17 9.46 14.45
N PHE A 379 11.85 10.23 13.41
CA PHE A 379 12.81 10.65 12.38
C PHE A 379 13.33 12.05 12.69
N PRO A 380 14.53 12.41 12.20
CA PRO A 380 15.06 13.76 12.40
C PRO A 380 14.08 14.85 11.95
N GLU A 381 14.01 15.91 12.73
CA GLU A 381 13.21 17.08 12.35
C GLU A 381 13.88 17.87 11.23
N GLN A 382 13.11 18.71 10.54
CA GLN A 382 13.66 19.66 9.57
C GLN A 382 14.61 20.65 10.27
N PRO A 383 15.74 21.04 9.65
CA PRO A 383 16.05 20.94 8.22
C PRO A 383 16.89 19.72 7.80
N ASP A 384 16.99 18.67 8.60
CA ASP A 384 17.88 17.53 8.34
C ASP A 384 17.36 16.55 7.27
N TYR A 385 17.17 17.05 6.06
CA TYR A 385 16.62 16.25 4.98
C TYR A 385 17.56 15.09 4.54
N LEU A 386 18.88 15.26 4.63
CA LEU A 386 19.84 14.20 4.23
C LEU A 386 19.70 12.96 5.10
N ALA A 387 19.62 13.14 6.42
CA ALA A 387 19.38 12.03 7.33
C ALA A 387 18.03 11.38 7.05
N ASN A 388 16.96 12.17 6.85
CA ASN A 388 15.64 11.65 6.51
C ASN A 388 15.66 10.81 5.23
N TYR A 389 16.24 11.31 4.14
CA TYR A 389 16.33 10.56 2.89
C TYR A 389 17.13 9.26 3.03
N SER A 390 18.22 9.28 3.82
CA SER A 390 18.99 8.07 4.14
C SER A 390 18.17 7.04 4.92
N MET A 391 17.39 7.48 5.90
CA MET A 391 16.53 6.62 6.70
C MET A 391 15.33 6.10 5.92
N TRP A 392 14.71 6.93 5.07
CA TRP A 392 13.65 6.50 4.14
C TRP A 392 14.17 5.49 3.13
N GLU A 393 15.41 5.67 2.65
CA GLU A 393 16.07 4.68 1.80
C GLU A 393 16.25 3.33 2.51
N PHE A 394 16.64 3.35 3.77
CA PHE A 394 16.73 2.12 4.55
C PHE A 394 15.38 1.38 4.58
N VAL A 395 14.29 2.05 4.96
CA VAL A 395 12.95 1.44 5.01
C VAL A 395 12.52 0.94 3.61
N ARG A 396 12.74 1.76 2.56
CA ARG A 396 12.42 1.41 1.17
C ARG A 396 13.21 0.18 0.70
N SER A 397 14.50 0.14 0.98
CA SER A 397 15.37 -0.96 0.55
C SER A 397 14.99 -2.28 1.21
N GLN A 398 14.52 -2.25 2.46
CA GLN A 398 14.02 -3.44 3.13
C GLN A 398 12.71 -3.95 2.50
N ALA A 399 11.77 -3.07 2.17
CA ALA A 399 10.57 -3.45 1.43
C ALA A 399 10.90 -4.04 0.06
N ALA A 400 11.86 -3.44 -0.66
CA ALA A 400 12.36 -3.94 -1.95
C ALA A 400 13.03 -5.32 -1.81
N ALA A 401 13.84 -5.54 -0.78
CA ALA A 401 14.46 -6.83 -0.49
C ALA A 401 13.42 -7.93 -0.19
N MET A 402 12.25 -7.54 0.32
CA MET A 402 11.07 -8.41 0.54
C MET A 402 10.17 -8.48 -0.71
N GLN A 403 10.68 -8.07 -1.91
CA GLN A 403 10.02 -8.18 -3.22
C GLN A 403 8.92 -7.13 -3.50
N GLN A 404 8.88 -6.02 -2.77
CA GLN A 404 8.00 -4.89 -3.12
C GLN A 404 8.82 -3.59 -3.27
N ASN A 405 9.42 -3.40 -4.44
CA ASN A 405 10.17 -2.19 -4.78
C ASN A 405 9.21 -1.12 -5.32
N ILE A 406 8.88 -0.12 -4.52
CA ILE A 406 8.00 0.98 -4.96
C ILE A 406 8.62 1.72 -6.14
N GLY A 407 7.78 2.08 -7.12
CA GLY A 407 8.21 2.68 -8.38
C GLY A 407 8.66 1.69 -9.46
N ASP A 408 8.92 0.42 -9.09
CA ASP A 408 9.28 -0.64 -10.04
C ASP A 408 8.52 -1.95 -9.73
N PRO A 409 7.21 -2.02 -9.97
CA PRO A 409 6.53 -3.30 -10.01
C PRO A 409 7.12 -4.18 -11.12
N PRO A 410 7.08 -5.53 -11.00
CA PRO A 410 7.82 -6.43 -11.91
C PRO A 410 7.32 -6.43 -13.35
N ASN A 411 6.13 -5.91 -13.61
CA ASN A 411 5.56 -5.75 -14.95
C ASN A 411 4.30 -4.86 -14.92
N VAL A 412 3.67 -4.66 -16.07
CA VAL A 412 2.45 -3.83 -16.24
C VAL A 412 1.25 -4.30 -15.42
N ALA A 413 1.16 -5.58 -15.08
CA ALA A 413 0.11 -6.11 -14.21
C ALA A 413 0.31 -5.81 -12.72
N GLY A 414 1.46 -5.24 -12.34
CA GLY A 414 1.82 -4.92 -10.96
C GLY A 414 2.55 -6.04 -10.23
N TRP A 415 2.52 -6.02 -8.89
CA TRP A 415 3.11 -7.07 -8.07
C TRP A 415 2.24 -8.32 -8.10
N GLN A 416 2.86 -9.49 -8.30
CA GLN A 416 2.21 -10.79 -8.49
C GLN A 416 1.21 -11.15 -7.38
N ALA A 417 1.49 -10.77 -6.13
CA ALA A 417 0.60 -11.00 -5.00
C ALA A 417 -0.79 -10.37 -5.16
N TYR A 418 -0.96 -9.42 -6.08
CA TYR A 418 -2.23 -8.72 -6.30
C TYR A 418 -2.99 -9.17 -7.56
N TYR A 419 -2.37 -9.91 -8.49
CA TYR A 419 -3.03 -10.30 -9.72
C TYR A 419 -3.02 -11.80 -10.04
N GLN A 420 -2.10 -12.59 -9.47
CA GLN A 420 -2.04 -14.03 -9.72
C GLN A 420 -2.91 -14.84 -8.76
N GLN A 421 -3.70 -15.77 -9.29
CA GLN A 421 -4.43 -16.78 -8.55
C GLN A 421 -3.72 -18.13 -8.68
N PRO A 422 -3.76 -18.99 -7.63
CA PRO A 422 -4.37 -18.82 -6.30
C PRO A 422 -3.44 -18.15 -5.28
N GLN A 423 -2.30 -17.65 -5.70
CA GLN A 423 -1.22 -17.26 -4.79
C GLN A 423 -1.43 -15.90 -4.13
N TYR A 424 -1.96 -14.88 -4.84
CA TYR A 424 -2.25 -13.54 -4.30
C TYR A 424 -1.29 -13.10 -3.18
N TYR A 425 -1.82 -12.63 -2.04
CA TYR A 425 -1.08 -12.16 -0.89
C TYR A 425 -0.09 -13.19 -0.29
N LYS A 426 -0.27 -14.49 -0.53
CA LYS A 426 0.64 -15.54 -0.04
C LYS A 426 2.06 -15.42 -0.59
N LEU A 427 2.24 -14.75 -1.73
CA LEU A 427 3.56 -14.49 -2.30
C LEU A 427 4.43 -13.56 -1.45
N TRP A 428 3.82 -12.79 -0.54
CA TRP A 428 4.54 -11.89 0.34
C TRP A 428 5.35 -12.59 1.44
N ILE A 429 5.06 -13.86 1.73
CA ILE A 429 5.82 -14.67 2.69
C ILE A 429 6.27 -15.98 2.03
N ASN A 430 7.57 -16.18 2.01
CA ASN A 430 8.22 -17.39 1.51
C ASN A 430 9.55 -17.61 2.26
N SER A 431 10.33 -18.64 1.89
CA SER A 431 11.60 -18.99 2.53
C SER A 431 12.68 -17.89 2.41
N ASP A 432 12.55 -16.96 1.48
CA ASP A 432 13.45 -15.80 1.32
C ASP A 432 12.95 -14.58 2.11
N THR A 433 11.67 -14.26 2.00
CA THR A 433 11.14 -13.00 2.55
C THR A 433 10.84 -13.06 4.05
N LEU A 434 10.49 -14.23 4.61
CA LEU A 434 10.21 -14.35 6.05
C LEU A 434 11.44 -14.06 6.93
N PRO A 435 12.62 -14.63 6.66
CA PRO A 435 13.83 -14.27 7.42
C PRO A 435 14.20 -12.78 7.30
N LYS A 436 13.94 -12.15 6.16
CA LYS A 436 14.19 -10.71 5.97
C LYS A 436 13.24 -9.85 6.81
N ARG A 437 11.99 -10.28 7.01
CA ARG A 437 11.05 -9.63 7.92
C ARG A 437 11.54 -9.69 9.36
N ASP A 438 11.96 -10.87 9.82
CA ASP A 438 12.51 -11.06 11.15
C ASP A 438 13.79 -10.23 11.37
N GLN A 439 14.70 -10.22 10.41
CA GLN A 439 15.92 -9.38 10.46
C GLN A 439 15.59 -7.88 10.56
N TYR A 440 14.57 -7.42 9.84
CA TYR A 440 14.15 -6.02 9.89
C TYR A 440 13.61 -5.63 11.27
N SER A 441 12.67 -6.40 11.82
CA SER A 441 12.11 -6.16 13.16
C SER A 441 13.16 -6.31 14.26
N ASP A 442 14.00 -7.33 14.18
CA ASP A 442 15.10 -7.57 15.12
C ASP A 442 16.08 -6.40 15.15
N ARG A 443 16.41 -5.86 13.98
CA ARG A 443 17.31 -4.72 13.87
C ARG A 443 16.78 -3.49 14.60
N PHE A 444 15.50 -3.18 14.46
CA PHE A 444 14.90 -2.04 15.16
C PHE A 444 14.85 -2.24 16.68
N CYS A 445 14.67 -3.46 17.17
CA CYS A 445 14.77 -3.78 18.59
C CYS A 445 16.20 -3.75 19.11
N ALA A 446 17.20 -4.07 18.28
CA ALA A 446 18.60 -4.13 18.72
C ALA A 446 19.24 -2.73 18.73
N ASN A 447 19.68 -2.27 17.59
CA ASN A 447 20.49 -1.05 17.43
C ASN A 447 19.92 -0.08 16.39
N GLY A 448 18.80 -0.39 15.77
CA GLY A 448 18.18 0.42 14.73
C GLY A 448 19.02 0.55 13.46
N PHE A 449 18.81 1.66 12.77
CA PHE A 449 19.59 2.08 11.62
C PHE A 449 20.25 3.42 11.91
N ALA A 450 21.56 3.50 11.72
CA ALA A 450 22.34 4.72 11.86
C ALA A 450 22.77 5.26 10.49
N THR A 451 22.64 6.56 10.28
CA THR A 451 23.22 7.28 9.14
C THR A 451 24.75 7.39 9.28
N LYS A 452 25.42 7.85 8.22
CA LYS A 452 26.87 8.13 8.27
C LYS A 452 27.22 9.13 9.39
N ASP A 453 26.33 10.09 9.66
CA ASP A 453 26.51 11.11 10.71
C ASP A 453 26.04 10.64 12.09
N LYS A 454 25.91 9.31 12.27
CA LYS A 454 25.53 8.65 13.53
C LYS A 454 24.15 9.01 14.09
N LYS A 455 23.25 9.57 13.28
CA LYS A 455 21.84 9.73 13.65
C LYS A 455 21.14 8.39 13.50
N THR A 456 20.40 7.99 14.52
CA THR A 456 19.82 6.65 14.60
C THR A 456 18.30 6.70 14.65
N ILE A 457 17.65 5.74 13.98
CA ILE A 457 16.24 5.39 14.18
C ILE A 457 16.18 3.97 14.73
N ASP A 458 15.53 3.81 15.89
CA ASP A 458 15.30 2.54 16.57
C ASP A 458 13.98 2.58 17.32
N ILE A 459 13.59 1.47 17.91
CA ILE A 459 12.43 1.42 18.80
C ILE A 459 12.87 1.81 20.20
N ASP A 460 12.39 2.96 20.71
CA ASP A 460 12.44 3.22 22.15
C ASP A 460 11.38 2.34 22.83
N VAL A 461 11.84 1.17 23.29
CA VAL A 461 10.96 0.18 23.91
C VAL A 461 10.37 0.65 25.24
N ILE A 462 11.03 1.57 25.96
CA ILE A 462 10.54 2.14 27.21
C ILE A 462 9.44 3.16 26.90
N GLU A 463 9.69 4.08 25.97
CA GLU A 463 8.67 5.04 25.52
C GLU A 463 7.43 4.31 24.99
N PHE A 464 7.63 3.29 24.15
CA PHE A 464 6.52 2.50 23.61
C PHE A 464 5.72 1.80 24.72
N ALA A 465 6.40 1.12 25.69
CA ALA A 465 5.72 0.46 26.79
C ALA A 465 5.01 1.49 27.71
N SER A 466 5.60 2.65 27.93
CA SER A 466 5.02 3.74 28.74
C SER A 466 3.74 4.33 28.16
N SER A 467 3.46 4.08 26.90
CA SER A 467 2.22 4.52 26.25
C SER A 467 0.99 3.66 26.60
N PHE A 468 1.19 2.51 27.26
CA PHE A 468 0.11 1.66 27.79
C PHE A 468 -0.32 2.11 29.20
N PRO A 469 -1.57 1.81 29.63
CA PRO A 469 -2.10 2.30 30.90
C PRO A 469 -1.35 1.81 32.13
N HIS A 470 -0.95 0.54 32.17
CA HIS A 470 -0.36 -0.14 33.33
C HIS A 470 0.88 -0.95 32.96
N PRO A 471 1.97 -0.30 32.51
CA PRO A 471 3.19 -0.99 32.10
C PRO A 471 3.95 -1.63 33.27
N GLU A 472 3.69 -1.19 34.50
CA GLU A 472 4.20 -1.77 35.75
C GLU A 472 3.61 -3.14 36.08
N ASP A 473 2.41 -3.44 35.55
CA ASP A 473 1.79 -4.76 35.66
C ASP A 473 2.16 -5.62 34.46
N PRO A 474 2.93 -6.72 34.64
CA PRO A 474 3.38 -7.55 33.53
C PRO A 474 2.24 -8.26 32.79
N ASP A 475 1.11 -8.55 33.43
CA ASP A 475 -0.07 -9.12 32.77
C ASP A 475 -0.76 -8.06 31.90
N ALA A 476 -0.95 -6.86 32.42
CA ALA A 476 -1.52 -5.73 31.68
C ALA A 476 -0.64 -5.39 30.46
N LEU A 477 0.66 -5.21 30.66
CA LEU A 477 1.61 -4.85 29.59
C LEU A 477 1.61 -5.87 28.45
N VAL A 478 1.64 -7.19 28.74
CA VAL A 478 1.60 -8.23 27.70
C VAL A 478 0.25 -8.22 26.98
N ASN A 479 -0.87 -8.09 27.71
CA ASN A 479 -2.19 -8.04 27.11
C ASN A 479 -2.37 -6.82 26.20
N ASP A 480 -1.97 -5.63 26.64
CA ASP A 480 -2.10 -4.38 25.90
C ASP A 480 -1.18 -4.36 24.66
N SER A 481 0.06 -4.85 24.82
CA SER A 481 1.00 -4.99 23.69
C SER A 481 0.45 -5.93 22.60
N ILE A 482 -0.12 -7.07 22.99
CA ILE A 482 -0.74 -8.02 22.06
C ILE A 482 -1.97 -7.40 21.41
N ALA A 483 -2.87 -6.77 22.16
CA ALA A 483 -4.09 -6.15 21.65
C ALA A 483 -3.79 -5.01 20.65
N PHE A 484 -2.70 -4.28 20.86
CA PHE A 484 -2.26 -3.22 19.95
C PHE A 484 -1.60 -3.77 18.68
N LEU A 485 -0.67 -4.72 18.84
CA LEU A 485 0.15 -5.22 17.72
C LEU A 485 -0.62 -6.18 16.81
N TYR A 486 -1.53 -6.99 17.37
CA TYR A 486 -2.23 -8.04 16.64
C TYR A 486 -3.69 -7.66 16.35
N THR A 487 -4.23 -8.26 15.29
CA THR A 487 -5.65 -8.17 14.94
C THR A 487 -6.41 -9.47 15.24
N VAL A 488 -5.70 -10.46 15.75
CA VAL A 488 -6.21 -11.80 16.13
C VAL A 488 -6.04 -12.03 17.62
N ASP A 489 -6.92 -12.85 18.19
CA ASP A 489 -6.85 -13.19 19.61
C ASP A 489 -5.74 -14.22 19.85
N VAL A 490 -5.04 -14.08 20.98
CA VAL A 490 -4.02 -15.00 21.49
C VAL A 490 -4.58 -15.68 22.73
N THR A 491 -4.33 -17.00 22.87
CA THR A 491 -4.86 -17.78 24.00
C THR A 491 -4.26 -17.34 25.35
N ALA A 492 -5.01 -17.54 26.44
CA ALA A 492 -4.52 -17.23 27.80
C ALA A 492 -3.22 -17.99 28.13
N ALA A 493 -3.12 -19.25 27.72
CA ALA A 493 -1.91 -20.06 27.93
C ALA A 493 -0.69 -19.44 27.22
N GLU A 494 -0.87 -18.93 26.02
CA GLU A 494 0.19 -18.31 25.24
C GLU A 494 0.58 -16.93 25.80
N LYS A 495 -0.37 -16.13 26.26
CA LYS A 495 -0.10 -14.88 26.98
C LYS A 495 0.72 -15.13 28.24
N ASN A 496 0.37 -16.17 29.03
CA ASN A 496 1.14 -16.59 30.18
C ASN A 496 2.56 -17.04 29.80
N TYR A 497 2.71 -17.78 28.69
CA TYR A 497 4.03 -18.19 28.19
C TYR A 497 4.87 -16.94 27.83
N ILE A 498 4.30 -15.98 27.10
CA ILE A 498 4.98 -14.73 26.71
C ILE A 498 5.39 -13.96 27.97
N LYS A 499 4.51 -13.80 28.94
CA LYS A 499 4.83 -13.14 30.20
C LYS A 499 6.01 -13.82 30.89
N SER A 500 5.88 -15.11 31.15
CA SER A 500 6.83 -15.84 32.01
C SER A 500 8.19 -16.05 31.35
N ASN A 501 8.21 -16.33 30.02
CA ASN A 501 9.45 -16.74 29.34
C ASN A 501 10.14 -15.62 28.59
N LEU A 502 9.43 -14.51 28.28
CA LEU A 502 10.00 -13.37 27.57
C LEU A 502 10.16 -12.17 28.52
N LEU A 503 9.07 -11.60 29.03
CA LEU A 503 9.11 -10.42 29.89
C LEU A 503 9.78 -10.73 31.24
N LEU A 504 9.40 -11.81 31.90
CA LEU A 504 9.91 -12.21 33.21
C LEU A 504 11.04 -13.27 33.13
N SER A 505 11.59 -13.53 31.93
CA SER A 505 12.66 -14.51 31.73
C SER A 505 13.80 -14.32 32.74
N ASN A 506 14.32 -15.42 33.31
CA ASN A 506 15.36 -15.43 34.34
C ASN A 506 14.98 -14.73 35.68
N LEU A 507 13.71 -14.37 35.88
CA LEU A 507 13.15 -14.04 37.17
C LEU A 507 12.38 -15.26 37.68
N GLN A 508 12.75 -15.83 38.82
CA GLN A 508 12.17 -17.08 39.31
C GLN A 508 11.17 -16.87 40.44
N GLY A 509 10.16 -17.76 40.52
CA GLY A 509 9.22 -17.85 41.62
C GLY A 509 8.04 -16.88 41.56
N MET A 510 7.23 -16.90 42.62
CA MET A 510 6.03 -16.04 42.76
C MET A 510 6.37 -14.56 42.82
N GLU A 511 7.62 -14.20 43.04
CA GLU A 511 8.11 -12.80 43.12
C GLU A 511 8.47 -12.20 41.75
N ALA A 512 8.45 -12.98 40.67
CA ALA A 512 8.87 -12.48 39.36
C ALA A 512 8.08 -11.24 38.91
N ASN A 513 6.77 -11.20 39.14
CA ASN A 513 5.93 -10.05 38.87
C ASN A 513 6.36 -8.83 39.70
N HIS A 514 6.65 -9.06 41.00
CA HIS A 514 7.11 -8.01 41.92
C HIS A 514 8.44 -7.38 41.49
N TYR A 515 9.39 -8.21 41.05
CA TYR A 515 10.68 -7.69 40.52
C TYR A 515 10.48 -6.80 39.28
N TRP A 516 9.58 -7.19 38.38
CA TRP A 516 9.26 -6.35 37.22
C TRP A 516 8.65 -5.02 37.65
N THR A 517 7.60 -5.06 38.47
CA THR A 517 6.88 -3.87 38.97
C THR A 517 7.83 -2.92 39.67
N ASN A 518 8.73 -3.44 40.54
CA ASN A 518 9.72 -2.63 41.23
C ASN A 518 10.74 -2.01 40.27
N ALA A 519 11.26 -2.80 39.32
CA ALA A 519 12.23 -2.28 38.34
C ALA A 519 11.62 -1.16 37.49
N TRP A 520 10.36 -1.34 37.07
CA TRP A 520 9.62 -0.33 36.30
C TRP A 520 9.39 0.95 37.13
N ASN A 521 8.86 0.83 38.33
CA ASN A 521 8.58 1.98 39.21
C ASN A 521 9.87 2.72 39.61
N ASN A 522 10.93 1.99 39.95
CA ASN A 522 12.23 2.60 40.25
C ASN A 522 12.77 3.38 39.04
N LEU A 523 12.62 2.85 37.82
CA LEU A 523 13.02 3.56 36.62
C LEU A 523 12.18 4.83 36.39
N LYS A 524 10.88 4.76 36.66
CA LYS A 524 9.95 5.91 36.56
C LYS A 524 10.31 6.99 37.55
N ASP A 525 10.58 6.61 38.82
CA ASP A 525 10.90 7.55 39.88
C ASP A 525 12.32 8.12 39.71
N LYS A 526 13.26 7.34 39.17
CA LYS A 526 14.64 7.72 38.94
C LYS A 526 15.11 7.33 37.53
N PRO A 527 14.79 8.12 36.48
CA PRO A 527 15.15 7.81 35.08
C PRO A 527 16.67 7.69 34.81
N THR A 528 17.50 8.13 35.71
CA THR A 528 18.97 8.01 35.66
C THR A 528 19.49 6.70 36.24
N ASP A 529 18.65 5.83 36.79
CA ASP A 529 19.04 4.52 37.29
C ASP A 529 19.40 3.57 36.13
N LEU A 530 20.70 3.49 35.85
CA LEU A 530 21.23 2.70 34.74
C LEU A 530 20.98 1.17 34.90
N ILE A 531 20.87 0.66 36.14
CA ILE A 531 20.67 -0.76 36.41
C ILE A 531 19.23 -1.14 36.03
N ASN A 532 18.25 -0.45 36.59
CA ASN A 532 16.85 -0.68 36.26
C ASN A 532 16.55 -0.34 34.79
N LYS A 533 17.13 0.73 34.24
CA LYS A 533 16.99 1.04 32.81
C LYS A 533 17.48 -0.09 31.92
N LYS A 534 18.67 -0.63 32.18
CA LYS A 534 19.24 -1.75 31.41
C LYS A 534 18.39 -3.01 31.53
N LEU A 535 17.90 -3.33 32.73
CA LEU A 535 17.04 -4.49 32.98
C LEU A 535 15.73 -4.36 32.20
N VAL A 536 15.00 -3.26 32.39
CA VAL A 536 13.71 -3.00 31.72
C VAL A 536 13.88 -3.01 30.20
N THR A 537 14.89 -2.29 29.67
CA THR A 537 15.17 -2.26 28.24
C THR A 537 15.39 -3.65 27.66
N ASN A 538 16.23 -4.48 28.29
CA ASN A 538 16.53 -5.81 27.79
C ASN A 538 15.30 -6.74 27.80
N LYS A 539 14.47 -6.64 28.82
CA LYS A 539 13.21 -7.43 28.91
C LYS A 539 12.22 -7.02 27.83
N LEU A 540 12.03 -5.72 27.64
CA LEU A 540 11.14 -5.18 26.61
C LEU A 540 11.64 -5.50 25.19
N LYS A 541 12.96 -5.38 24.94
CA LYS A 541 13.54 -5.78 23.65
C LYS A 541 13.27 -7.26 23.35
N GLY A 542 13.42 -8.14 24.33
CA GLY A 542 13.09 -9.56 24.20
C GLY A 542 11.61 -9.80 23.90
N LEU A 543 10.72 -9.13 24.64
CA LEU A 543 9.28 -9.19 24.44
C LEU A 543 8.87 -8.74 23.03
N TYR A 544 9.23 -7.52 22.63
CA TYR A 544 8.79 -6.96 21.36
C TYR A 544 9.42 -7.64 20.14
N LYS A 545 10.70 -8.05 20.24
CA LYS A 545 11.32 -8.90 19.22
C LYS A 545 10.50 -10.18 19.01
N TYR A 546 10.16 -10.89 20.09
CA TYR A 546 9.36 -12.09 20.02
C TYR A 546 7.98 -11.83 19.40
N LEU A 547 7.27 -10.77 19.84
CA LEU A 547 5.94 -10.44 19.32
C LEU A 547 5.97 -10.11 17.82
N MET A 548 6.98 -9.39 17.32
CA MET A 548 7.08 -9.04 15.91
C MET A 548 7.45 -10.19 14.98
N ASN A 549 8.15 -11.22 15.50
CA ASN A 549 8.54 -12.40 14.72
C ASN A 549 7.44 -13.47 14.67
N ARG A 550 6.33 -13.26 15.37
CA ARG A 550 5.21 -14.20 15.35
C ARG A 550 4.33 -14.05 14.09
N PRO A 551 3.68 -15.16 13.66
CA PRO A 551 2.74 -15.13 12.53
C PRO A 551 1.62 -14.10 12.68
N GLU A 552 1.14 -13.87 13.91
CA GLU A 552 0.06 -12.91 14.22
C GLU A 552 0.44 -11.47 13.89
N TYR A 553 1.72 -11.11 13.98
CA TYR A 553 2.21 -9.80 13.57
C TYR A 553 2.33 -9.65 12.05
N GLN A 554 2.49 -10.75 11.33
CA GLN A 554 2.64 -10.73 9.86
C GLN A 554 1.30 -10.46 9.13
N VAL A 555 0.18 -10.48 9.84
CA VAL A 555 -1.18 -10.36 9.29
C VAL A 555 -1.94 -9.16 9.87
N TYR A 556 -3.03 -8.76 9.17
CA TYR A 556 -3.94 -7.73 9.64
C TYR A 556 -5.39 -7.98 9.21
#